data_a7a720e3511649a99ceeff3e80be8b3a
#
_entry.id   a7a720e3511649a99ceeff3e80be8b3a
#
_cell.length_a   1.000
_cell.length_b   1.000
_cell.length_c   1.000
_cell.angle_alpha   90.00
_cell.angle_beta   90.00
_cell.angle_gamma   90.00
#
_symmetry.space_group_name_H-M   'P 1'
#
loop_
_entity.id
_entity.type
_entity.pdbx_description
1 polymer ?
#
loop_
_entity_poly.entity_id
_entity_poly.type
_entity_poly.pdbx_seq_one_letter_code
_entity_poly.pdbx_strand_id
1 'polypeptide(L)'
;MNDKNNMLALSQERFSARKFTPEAVSQEDLDYIMECVRLAPSAVNRQPWRWLIVRSEEAKKKLQDCYDREWFKTAPIYIIGMKNVNENWVRRYDEKPHGDIDVAIAAEHLCLAATEKGLGTCWVCNYDTAKMQQFFPREGYEAVVVIPVGHIAEDCPRAEKKRKEMSEITEKI
;
A
#
# COMPACT_ATOMS: atom_id res chain seq x y z
N MET A 1 11.05 26.28 4.07
CA MET A 1 10.57 24.89 3.85
C MET A 1 9.22 24.77 4.53
N ASN A 2 8.22 24.29 3.84
CA ASN A 2 6.87 24.23 4.40
C ASN A 2 6.86 23.10 5.44
N ASP A 3 6.71 23.43 6.73
CA ASP A 3 6.74 22.49 7.87
C ASP A 3 5.70 21.35 7.80
N LYS A 4 4.75 21.46 6.86
CA LYS A 4 3.66 20.48 6.70
C LYS A 4 4.07 19.17 6.00
N ASN A 5 5.21 19.14 5.30
CA ASN A 5 5.66 17.97 4.51
C ASN A 5 6.89 17.28 5.09
N ASN A 6 7.16 17.43 6.38
CA ASN A 6 8.20 16.62 7.02
C ASN A 6 7.64 15.23 7.37
N MET A 7 8.51 14.25 7.54
CA MET A 7 8.15 12.85 7.80
C MET A 7 7.22 12.69 9.02
N LEU A 8 7.45 13.45 10.09
CA LEU A 8 6.61 13.39 11.29
C LEU A 8 5.19 13.87 10.99
N ALA A 9 5.04 14.99 10.28
CA ALA A 9 3.74 15.52 9.89
C ALA A 9 2.97 14.54 8.98
N LEU A 10 3.64 13.96 7.99
CA LEU A 10 3.03 12.94 7.11
C LEU A 10 2.62 11.69 7.91
N SER A 11 3.45 11.24 8.85
CA SER A 11 3.13 10.11 9.72
C SER A 11 1.93 10.40 10.64
N GLN A 12 1.76 11.64 11.09
CA GLN A 12 0.61 12.10 11.86
C GLN A 12 -0.64 12.22 10.98
N GLU A 13 -0.52 12.73 9.76
CA GLU A 13 -1.62 12.95 8.84
C GLU A 13 -2.15 11.64 8.23
N ARG A 14 -1.27 10.77 7.76
CA ARG A 14 -1.65 9.50 7.13
C ARG A 14 -2.61 8.68 8.02
N PHE A 15 -3.73 8.28 7.47
CA PHE A 15 -4.66 7.34 8.13
C PHE A 15 -5.25 6.35 7.10
N SER A 16 -5.91 5.31 7.57
CA SER A 16 -6.58 4.33 6.72
C SER A 16 -7.92 4.86 6.25
N ALA A 17 -7.94 5.55 5.11
CA ALA A 17 -9.15 6.10 4.51
C ALA A 17 -10.06 4.97 4.00
N ARG A 18 -11.35 5.05 4.34
CA ARG A 18 -12.36 4.05 3.99
C ARG A 18 -13.61 4.66 3.35
N LYS A 19 -13.43 5.76 2.66
CA LYS A 19 -14.42 6.35 1.76
C LYS A 19 -13.72 7.33 0.82
N PHE A 20 -13.91 7.14 -0.47
CA PHE A 20 -13.26 7.93 -1.50
C PHE A 20 -14.31 8.60 -2.38
N THR A 21 -13.94 9.72 -3.00
CA THR A 21 -14.75 10.33 -4.04
C THR A 21 -14.52 9.61 -5.37
N PRO A 22 -15.41 9.75 -6.37
CA PRO A 22 -15.21 9.19 -7.70
C PRO A 22 -14.17 9.95 -8.53
N GLU A 23 -13.60 11.03 -8.00
CA GLU A 23 -12.60 11.84 -8.68
C GLU A 23 -11.37 11.02 -9.03
N ALA A 24 -10.89 11.15 -10.27
CA ALA A 24 -9.76 10.41 -10.74
C ALA A 24 -8.44 10.91 -10.11
N VAL A 25 -7.58 9.99 -9.71
CA VAL A 25 -6.20 10.31 -9.35
C VAL A 25 -5.45 10.74 -10.62
N SER A 26 -4.79 11.89 -10.57
CA SER A 26 -4.02 12.42 -11.70
C SER A 26 -2.86 11.49 -12.06
N GLN A 27 -2.43 11.50 -13.32
CA GLN A 27 -1.26 10.73 -13.73
C GLN A 27 0.01 11.27 -13.07
N GLU A 28 0.11 12.57 -12.88
CA GLU A 28 1.25 13.23 -12.22
C GLU A 28 1.40 12.76 -10.76
N ASP A 29 0.30 12.72 -10.00
CA ASP A 29 0.34 12.23 -8.63
C ASP A 29 0.66 10.73 -8.56
N LEU A 30 0.11 9.95 -9.48
CA LEU A 30 0.41 8.53 -9.56
C LEU A 30 1.89 8.29 -9.89
N ASP A 31 2.45 9.02 -10.84
CA ASP A 31 3.86 8.91 -11.22
C ASP A 31 4.78 9.30 -10.05
N TYR A 32 4.42 10.36 -9.32
CA TYR A 32 5.12 10.77 -8.10
C TYR A 32 5.10 9.67 -7.03
N ILE A 33 3.93 9.11 -6.76
CA ILE A 33 3.76 8.03 -5.79
C ILE A 33 4.59 6.81 -6.19
N MET A 34 4.54 6.42 -7.46
CA MET A 34 5.27 5.25 -7.95
C MET A 34 6.79 5.48 -7.98
N GLU A 35 7.26 6.70 -8.16
CA GLU A 35 8.68 7.03 -8.02
C GLU A 35 9.15 6.88 -6.56
N CYS A 36 8.35 7.32 -5.58
CA CYS A 36 8.63 7.08 -4.16
C CYS A 36 8.70 5.58 -3.83
N VAL A 37 7.80 4.78 -4.41
CA VAL A 37 7.82 3.31 -4.31
C VAL A 37 9.10 2.73 -4.89
N ARG A 38 9.51 3.18 -6.08
CA ARG A 38 10.73 2.73 -6.78
C ARG A 38 11.99 3.00 -5.97
N LEU A 39 12.03 4.10 -5.22
CA LEU A 39 13.16 4.53 -4.39
C LEU A 39 13.23 3.83 -3.02
N ALA A 40 12.24 3.01 -2.68
CA ALA A 40 12.25 2.27 -1.43
C ALA A 40 13.43 1.28 -1.36
N PRO A 41 14.04 1.08 -0.18
CA PRO A 41 15.09 0.08 0.00
C PRO A 41 14.52 -1.35 0.03
N SER A 42 15.36 -2.32 -0.28
CA SER A 42 15.05 -3.74 -0.16
C SER A 42 16.26 -4.53 0.35
N ALA A 43 16.04 -5.73 0.84
CA ALA A 43 17.11 -6.61 1.30
C ALA A 43 18.14 -6.85 0.19
N VAL A 44 19.42 -6.51 0.47
CA VAL A 44 20.54 -6.52 -0.48
C VAL A 44 20.23 -5.89 -1.85
N ASN A 45 19.32 -4.92 -1.87
CA ASN A 45 18.86 -4.19 -3.05
C ASN A 45 18.29 -5.08 -4.18
N ARG A 46 17.64 -6.18 -3.81
CA ARG A 46 17.05 -7.10 -4.81
C ARG A 46 15.80 -6.54 -5.47
N GLN A 47 15.03 -5.66 -4.81
CA GLN A 47 13.81 -5.06 -5.33
C GLN A 47 12.82 -6.11 -5.85
N PRO A 48 12.49 -7.14 -5.06
CA PRO A 48 11.76 -8.32 -5.52
C PRO A 48 10.26 -8.07 -5.54
N TRP A 49 9.84 -7.00 -6.16
CA TRP A 49 8.45 -6.58 -6.21
C TRP A 49 7.97 -6.27 -7.62
N ARG A 50 6.67 -6.35 -7.78
CA ARG A 50 5.92 -5.82 -8.91
C ARG A 50 4.66 -5.14 -8.41
N TRP A 51 4.33 -4.01 -9.03
CA TRP A 51 3.17 -3.22 -8.67
C TRP A 51 2.18 -3.23 -9.83
N LEU A 52 0.92 -3.66 -9.57
CA LEU A 52 -0.14 -3.63 -10.55
C LEU A 52 -1.05 -2.45 -10.24
N ILE A 53 -1.21 -1.54 -11.20
CA ILE A 53 -2.11 -0.40 -11.11
C ILE A 53 -3.43 -0.79 -11.76
N VAL A 54 -4.47 -0.94 -10.95
CA VAL A 54 -5.80 -1.38 -11.36
C VAL A 54 -6.70 -0.18 -11.57
N ARG A 55 -7.00 0.16 -12.83
CA ARG A 55 -7.78 1.33 -13.24
C ARG A 55 -9.03 0.97 -14.07
N SER A 56 -8.99 -0.09 -14.87
CA SER A 56 -10.14 -0.46 -15.70
C SER A 56 -11.29 -0.98 -14.85
N GLU A 57 -12.52 -0.68 -15.24
CA GLU A 57 -13.73 -1.11 -14.52
C GLU A 57 -13.81 -2.65 -14.38
N GLU A 58 -13.39 -3.38 -15.43
CA GLU A 58 -13.35 -4.83 -15.39
C GLU A 58 -12.37 -5.34 -14.31
N ALA A 59 -11.16 -4.81 -14.30
CA ALA A 59 -10.15 -5.21 -13.31
C ALA A 59 -10.53 -4.79 -11.88
N LYS A 60 -11.15 -3.61 -11.72
CA LYS A 60 -11.68 -3.16 -10.43
C LYS A 60 -12.74 -4.10 -9.89
N LYS A 61 -13.70 -4.54 -10.72
CA LYS A 61 -14.73 -5.51 -10.32
C LYS A 61 -14.12 -6.83 -9.86
N LYS A 62 -13.18 -7.39 -10.61
CA LYS A 62 -12.44 -8.60 -10.21
C LYS A 62 -11.73 -8.43 -8.86
N LEU A 63 -11.11 -7.28 -8.62
CA LEU A 63 -10.43 -7.00 -7.37
C LEU A 63 -11.41 -6.82 -6.19
N GLN A 64 -12.54 -6.18 -6.43
CA GLN A 64 -13.62 -6.01 -5.46
C GLN A 64 -14.25 -7.35 -5.05
N ASP A 65 -14.28 -8.34 -5.95
CA ASP A 65 -14.69 -9.71 -5.62
C ASP A 65 -13.68 -10.44 -4.71
N CYS A 66 -12.42 -10.02 -4.70
CA CYS A 66 -11.42 -10.55 -3.77
C CYS A 66 -11.58 -9.99 -2.34
N TYR A 67 -12.16 -8.80 -2.20
CA TYR A 67 -12.37 -8.14 -0.92
C TYR A 67 -13.69 -7.36 -0.93
N ASP A 68 -14.78 -8.06 -0.60
CA ASP A 68 -16.14 -7.52 -0.66
C ASP A 68 -16.46 -6.64 0.55
N ARG A 69 -16.19 -5.35 0.39
CA ARG A 69 -16.52 -4.28 1.34
C ARG A 69 -17.02 -3.05 0.58
N GLU A 70 -18.16 -2.51 0.99
CA GLU A 70 -18.76 -1.35 0.29
C GLU A 70 -17.83 -0.15 0.24
N TRP A 71 -17.13 0.15 1.33
CA TRP A 71 -16.15 1.24 1.35
C TRP A 71 -15.01 1.04 0.35
N PHE A 72 -14.57 -0.21 0.15
CA PHE A 72 -13.49 -0.54 -0.77
C PHE A 72 -13.87 -0.25 -2.23
N LYS A 73 -15.15 -0.48 -2.57
CA LYS A 73 -15.69 -0.23 -3.91
C LYS A 73 -15.73 1.24 -4.30
N THR A 74 -15.58 2.16 -3.34
CA THR A 74 -15.58 3.60 -3.62
C THR A 74 -14.28 4.13 -4.20
N ALA A 75 -13.17 3.38 -4.12
CA ALA A 75 -11.87 3.83 -4.58
C ALA A 75 -11.79 3.91 -6.13
N PRO A 76 -11.26 5.01 -6.68
CA PRO A 76 -11.12 5.17 -8.13
C PRO A 76 -10.03 4.28 -8.74
N ILE A 77 -8.96 3.99 -7.98
CA ILE A 77 -7.87 3.10 -8.39
C ILE A 77 -7.39 2.24 -7.23
N TYR A 78 -6.71 1.14 -7.59
CA TYR A 78 -6.05 0.27 -6.60
C TYR A 78 -4.63 -0.05 -7.07
N ILE A 79 -3.73 -0.25 -6.12
CA ILE A 79 -2.36 -0.68 -6.38
C ILE A 79 -2.13 -1.99 -5.62
N ILE A 80 -1.78 -3.06 -6.36
CA ILE A 80 -1.48 -4.37 -5.79
C ILE A 80 0.05 -4.49 -5.70
N GLY A 81 0.58 -4.62 -4.48
CA GLY A 81 1.98 -4.95 -4.25
C GLY A 81 2.18 -6.45 -4.23
N MET A 82 3.05 -6.94 -5.11
CA MET A 82 3.38 -8.36 -5.25
C MET A 82 4.87 -8.58 -4.96
N LYS A 83 5.20 -9.69 -4.31
CA LYS A 83 6.59 -10.15 -4.15
C LYS A 83 6.94 -11.19 -5.21
N ASN A 84 8.18 -11.17 -5.69
CA ASN A 84 8.75 -12.26 -6.48
C ASN A 84 9.29 -13.34 -5.53
N VAL A 85 8.68 -14.52 -5.53
CA VAL A 85 9.04 -15.61 -4.61
C VAL A 85 10.38 -16.25 -4.96
N ASN A 86 10.84 -16.12 -6.21
CA ASN A 86 12.09 -16.70 -6.70
C ASN A 86 13.29 -15.76 -6.50
N GLU A 87 13.05 -14.44 -6.39
CA GLU A 87 14.11 -13.42 -6.31
C GLU A 87 14.24 -12.77 -4.93
N ASN A 88 13.26 -12.96 -4.03
CA ASN A 88 13.33 -12.36 -2.71
C ASN A 88 14.51 -12.90 -1.90
N TRP A 89 15.07 -12.05 -1.03
CA TRP A 89 16.17 -12.46 -0.17
C TRP A 89 15.69 -13.42 0.91
N VAL A 90 16.47 -14.48 1.15
CA VAL A 90 16.21 -15.49 2.16
C VAL A 90 17.31 -15.44 3.21
N ARG A 91 16.94 -15.33 4.47
CA ARG A 91 17.89 -15.33 5.59
C ARG A 91 18.44 -16.75 5.80
N ARG A 92 19.75 -16.90 5.65
CA ARG A 92 20.42 -18.21 5.63
C ARG A 92 20.31 -19.02 6.95
N TYR A 93 20.03 -18.36 8.08
CA TYR A 93 20.05 -19.04 9.39
C TYR A 93 18.77 -19.80 9.71
N ASP A 94 17.64 -19.39 9.15
CA ASP A 94 16.32 -19.97 9.40
C ASP A 94 15.47 -20.06 8.12
N GLU A 95 16.09 -19.82 6.98
CA GLU A 95 15.48 -19.88 5.63
C GLU A 95 14.25 -18.99 5.47
N LYS A 96 14.13 -17.94 6.31
CA LYS A 96 13.01 -17.03 6.26
C LYS A 96 13.09 -16.09 5.04
N PRO A 97 12.10 -16.13 4.13
CA PRO A 97 12.02 -15.18 3.02
C PRO A 97 11.61 -13.78 3.51
N HIS A 98 12.12 -12.74 2.87
CA HIS A 98 11.90 -11.33 3.26
C HIS A 98 11.11 -10.51 2.23
N GLY A 99 10.59 -11.12 1.19
CA GLY A 99 9.81 -10.42 0.16
C GLY A 99 8.61 -9.64 0.70
N ASP A 100 7.92 -10.16 1.73
CA ASP A 100 6.81 -9.44 2.36
C ASP A 100 7.29 -8.17 3.08
N ILE A 101 8.48 -8.22 3.71
CA ILE A 101 9.09 -7.06 4.37
C ILE A 101 9.47 -6.01 3.33
N ASP A 102 10.11 -6.41 2.23
CA ASP A 102 10.50 -5.51 1.15
C ASP A 102 9.27 -4.80 0.55
N VAL A 103 8.22 -5.56 0.23
CA VAL A 103 6.95 -4.98 -0.28
C VAL A 103 6.31 -4.05 0.76
N ALA A 104 6.35 -4.41 2.05
CA ALA A 104 5.78 -3.58 3.11
C ALA A 104 6.50 -2.22 3.24
N ILE A 105 7.82 -2.20 3.13
CA ILE A 105 8.61 -0.96 3.13
C ILE A 105 8.19 -0.06 1.97
N ALA A 106 8.15 -0.59 0.75
CA ALA A 106 7.76 0.16 -0.44
C ALA A 106 6.29 0.61 -0.41
N ALA A 107 5.40 -0.21 0.18
CA ALA A 107 3.99 0.14 0.37
C ALA A 107 3.79 1.30 1.35
N GLU A 108 4.61 1.42 2.40
CA GLU A 108 4.53 2.58 3.28
C GLU A 108 5.05 3.85 2.60
N HIS A 109 6.09 3.77 1.74
CA HIS A 109 6.49 4.88 0.86
C HIS A 109 5.32 5.35 -0.01
N LEU A 110 4.56 4.41 -0.60
CA LEU A 110 3.33 4.71 -1.36
C LEU A 110 2.32 5.49 -0.51
N CYS A 111 2.04 5.00 0.70
CA CYS A 111 1.03 5.60 1.58
C CYS A 111 1.42 7.02 2.04
N LEU A 112 2.68 7.25 2.33
CA LEU A 112 3.19 8.56 2.74
C LEU A 112 3.22 9.54 1.56
N ALA A 113 3.67 9.10 0.37
CA ALA A 113 3.65 9.91 -0.84
C ALA A 113 2.22 10.30 -1.27
N ALA A 114 1.27 9.36 -1.18
CA ALA A 114 -0.15 9.65 -1.42
C ALA A 114 -0.69 10.68 -0.42
N THR A 115 -0.31 10.56 0.87
CA THR A 115 -0.70 11.53 1.90
C THR A 115 -0.14 12.92 1.61
N GLU A 116 1.09 13.03 1.15
CA GLU A 116 1.71 14.30 0.74
C GLU A 116 0.95 14.97 -0.39
N LYS A 117 0.39 14.17 -1.30
CA LYS A 117 -0.48 14.63 -2.41
C LYS A 117 -1.94 14.86 -1.99
N GLY A 118 -2.26 14.77 -0.70
CA GLY A 118 -3.63 14.92 -0.19
C GLY A 118 -4.56 13.75 -0.51
N LEU A 119 -4.01 12.62 -0.96
CA LEU A 119 -4.77 11.42 -1.28
C LEU A 119 -4.87 10.48 -0.07
N GLY A 120 -5.97 9.74 -0.02
CA GLY A 120 -6.21 8.70 0.96
C GLY A 120 -5.74 7.33 0.48
N THR A 121 -5.31 6.50 1.44
CA THR A 121 -4.93 5.10 1.22
C THR A 121 -5.41 4.24 2.37
N CYS A 122 -5.49 2.93 2.14
CA CYS A 122 -5.71 1.95 3.20
C CYS A 122 -4.98 0.65 2.87
N TRP A 123 -4.28 0.07 3.84
CA TRP A 123 -3.69 -1.26 3.71
C TRP A 123 -4.76 -2.33 3.79
N VAL A 124 -4.85 -3.19 2.78
CA VAL A 124 -5.75 -4.34 2.73
C VAL A 124 -4.93 -5.60 2.47
N CYS A 125 -4.85 -6.46 3.50
CA CYS A 125 -4.19 -7.77 3.42
C CYS A 125 -5.19 -8.93 3.60
N ASN A 126 -6.41 -8.66 4.07
CA ASN A 126 -7.43 -9.67 4.31
C ASN A 126 -8.35 -9.85 3.08
N TYR A 127 -7.78 -10.25 1.96
CA TYR A 127 -8.48 -10.56 0.71
C TYR A 127 -8.45 -12.06 0.43
N ASP A 128 -9.33 -12.53 -0.46
CA ASP A 128 -9.36 -13.90 -0.96
C ASP A 128 -8.15 -14.15 -1.87
N THR A 129 -7.16 -14.88 -1.35
CA THR A 129 -5.89 -15.15 -2.05
C THR A 129 -6.07 -16.05 -3.28
N ALA A 130 -7.05 -16.98 -3.25
CA ALA A 130 -7.32 -17.85 -4.38
C ALA A 130 -7.91 -17.06 -5.56
N LYS A 131 -8.90 -16.19 -5.30
CA LYS A 131 -9.43 -15.26 -6.30
C LYS A 131 -8.38 -14.30 -6.80
N MET A 132 -7.53 -13.77 -5.90
CA MET A 132 -6.44 -12.88 -6.29
C MET A 132 -5.50 -13.55 -7.30
N GLN A 133 -5.08 -14.78 -7.03
CA GLN A 133 -4.25 -15.56 -7.95
C GLN A 133 -4.96 -15.88 -9.27
N GLN A 134 -6.27 -16.16 -9.22
CA GLN A 134 -7.07 -16.44 -10.41
C GLN A 134 -7.23 -15.21 -11.30
N PHE A 135 -7.50 -14.02 -10.72
CA PHE A 135 -7.83 -12.81 -11.48
C PHE A 135 -6.61 -12.00 -11.90
N PHE A 136 -5.54 -12.06 -11.11
CA PHE A 136 -4.30 -11.31 -11.34
C PHE A 136 -3.06 -12.22 -11.38
N PRO A 137 -3.08 -13.31 -12.17
CA PRO A 137 -1.97 -14.25 -12.19
C PRO A 137 -0.69 -13.58 -12.68
N ARG A 138 0.41 -13.84 -12.01
CA ARG A 138 1.77 -13.47 -12.42
C ARG A 138 2.70 -14.60 -12.02
N GLU A 139 3.34 -15.21 -12.99
CA GLU A 139 4.28 -16.31 -12.73
C GLU A 139 5.41 -15.84 -11.81
N GLY A 140 5.67 -16.59 -10.74
CA GLY A 140 6.68 -16.27 -9.74
C GLY A 140 6.32 -15.14 -8.79
N TYR A 141 5.09 -14.59 -8.84
CA TYR A 141 4.66 -13.51 -7.95
C TYR A 141 3.46 -13.89 -7.10
N GLU A 142 3.47 -13.41 -5.87
CA GLU A 142 2.36 -13.49 -4.92
C GLU A 142 1.96 -12.09 -4.45
N ALA A 143 0.65 -11.83 -4.40
CA ALA A 143 0.15 -10.58 -3.84
C ALA A 143 0.39 -10.52 -2.33
N VAL A 144 0.88 -9.38 -1.85
CA VAL A 144 1.17 -9.12 -0.42
C VAL A 144 0.16 -8.13 0.15
N VAL A 145 -0.14 -7.09 -0.60
CA VAL A 145 -1.01 -6.00 -0.16
C VAL A 145 -1.81 -5.42 -1.32
N VAL A 146 -3.02 -4.96 -1.02
CA VAL A 146 -3.82 -4.13 -1.92
C VAL A 146 -4.03 -2.76 -1.27
N ILE A 147 -3.76 -1.70 -2.02
CA ILE A 147 -3.90 -0.34 -1.53
C ILE A 147 -4.87 0.41 -2.46
N PRO A 148 -6.14 0.67 -2.03
CA PRO A 148 -6.99 1.65 -2.67
C PRO A 148 -6.37 3.05 -2.51
N VAL A 149 -6.42 3.85 -3.57
CA VAL A 149 -5.91 5.22 -3.61
C VAL A 149 -6.97 6.13 -4.23
N GLY A 150 -7.20 7.30 -3.63
CA GLY A 150 -8.16 8.27 -4.16
C GLY A 150 -8.31 9.51 -3.28
N HIS A 151 -9.07 10.48 -3.76
CA HIS A 151 -9.46 11.65 -2.96
C HIS A 151 -10.40 11.21 -1.84
N ILE A 152 -10.14 11.72 -0.63
CA ILE A 152 -10.90 11.35 0.57
C ILE A 152 -12.25 12.06 0.54
N ALA A 153 -13.35 11.32 0.73
CA ALA A 153 -14.67 11.94 0.85
C ALA A 153 -14.77 12.76 2.16
N GLU A 154 -15.49 13.89 2.13
CA GLU A 154 -15.63 14.78 3.29
C GLU A 154 -16.19 14.06 4.53
N ASP A 155 -17.11 13.11 4.32
CA ASP A 155 -17.72 12.30 5.35
C ASP A 155 -16.98 10.98 5.61
N CYS A 156 -15.73 10.87 5.18
CA CYS A 156 -14.90 9.69 5.49
C CYS A 156 -14.63 9.59 6.98
N PRO A 157 -15.00 8.49 7.63
CA PRO A 157 -14.74 8.33 9.07
C PRO A 157 -13.22 8.37 9.34
N ARG A 158 -12.83 9.28 10.24
CA ARG A 158 -11.44 9.39 10.72
C ARG A 158 -11.40 9.06 12.20
N ALA A 159 -11.04 7.83 12.53
CA ALA A 159 -10.88 7.43 13.92
C ALA A 159 -9.69 8.14 14.56
N GLU A 160 -9.77 8.38 15.86
CA GLU A 160 -8.65 8.86 16.66
C GLU A 160 -7.43 7.93 16.49
N LYS A 161 -6.27 8.51 16.24
CA LYS A 161 -5.02 7.76 16.07
C LYS A 161 -4.43 7.39 17.43
N LYS A 162 -4.86 6.27 17.97
CA LYS A 162 -4.29 5.74 19.22
C LYS A 162 -2.97 5.04 18.93
N ARG A 163 -1.96 5.32 19.74
CA ARG A 163 -0.63 4.69 19.70
C ARG A 163 -0.22 4.34 21.12
N LYS A 164 0.60 3.30 21.24
CA LYS A 164 1.27 2.98 22.49
C LYS A 164 2.24 4.06 22.86
N GLU A 165 2.50 4.22 24.16
CA GLU A 165 3.52 5.11 24.66
C GLU A 165 4.92 4.65 24.23
N MET A 166 5.87 5.59 24.16
CA MET A 166 7.24 5.29 23.74
C MET A 166 7.89 4.22 24.62
N SER A 167 7.61 4.23 25.92
CA SER A 167 8.09 3.22 26.89
C SER A 167 7.57 1.81 26.67
N GLU A 168 6.44 1.66 25.97
CA GLU A 168 5.85 0.35 25.64
C GLU A 168 6.46 -0.27 24.38
N ILE A 169 7.13 0.52 23.55
CA ILE A 169 7.65 0.09 22.24
C ILE A 169 9.16 0.22 22.13
N THR A 170 9.82 0.80 23.14
CA THR A 170 11.28 0.95 23.18
C THR A 170 11.84 0.49 24.51
N GLU A 171 12.97 -0.17 24.48
CA GLU A 171 13.76 -0.57 25.63
C GLU A 171 15.22 -0.13 25.42
N LYS A 172 15.84 0.42 26.47
CA LYS A 172 17.28 0.75 26.46
C LYS A 172 18.03 -0.37 27.14
N ILE A 173 18.95 -1.01 26.43
CA ILE A 173 19.81 -2.10 26.91
C ILE A 173 21.26 -1.66 26.95
#